data_a7159c9b7ddf3818a911b628de0af9c8
#
_entry.id   a7159c9b7ddf3818a911b628de0af9c8
#
_cell.length_a   1.000
_cell.length_b   1.000
_cell.length_c   1.000
_cell.angle_alpha   90.00
_cell.angle_beta   90.00
_cell.angle_gamma   90.00
#
_symmetry.space_group_name_H-M   'P 1'
#
loop_
_entity.id
_entity.type
_entity.pdbx_description
1 polymer ?
#
loop_
_entity_poly.entity_id
_entity_poly.type
_entity_poly.pdbx_seq_one_letter_code
_entity_poly.pdbx_strand_id
1 'polypeptide(L)'
;MGRFSTIALADAAKMIADGNAQVADIRDPNTFAAGHVAGAFRLSNDKLAEFMMQADREQPVLVFCYHGISSQSAGQYLAQQGFTEVYSVDGGMVAWADTYPDKLEQDA
;
A
#
# COMPACT_ATOMS: atom_id res chain seq x y z
N MET A 1 -5.07 -14.08 -12.77
CA MET A 1 -5.57 -13.67 -11.45
C MET A 1 -4.45 -13.88 -10.43
N GLY A 2 -4.18 -12.86 -9.64
CA GLY A 2 -3.08 -12.92 -8.69
C GLY A 2 -3.49 -13.46 -7.33
N ARG A 3 -2.53 -13.49 -6.41
CA ARG A 3 -2.72 -13.90 -5.04
C ARG A 3 -2.91 -12.70 -4.14
N PHE A 4 -3.82 -12.82 -3.20
CA PHE A 4 -4.02 -11.83 -2.14
C PHE A 4 -3.84 -12.48 -0.78
N SER A 5 -3.15 -11.79 0.13
CA SER A 5 -3.10 -12.17 1.54
C SER A 5 -2.79 -10.95 2.41
N THR A 6 -2.74 -11.14 3.71
CA THR A 6 -2.26 -10.11 4.64
C THR A 6 -0.77 -10.32 4.88
N ILE A 7 -0.08 -9.27 5.34
CA ILE A 7 1.35 -9.33 5.63
C ILE A 7 1.62 -8.61 6.95
N ALA A 8 2.53 -9.17 7.73
CA ALA A 8 2.95 -8.54 8.97
C ALA A 8 3.69 -7.22 8.69
N LEU A 9 3.56 -6.28 9.61
CA LEU A 9 4.15 -4.96 9.46
C LEU A 9 5.67 -5.02 9.21
N ALA A 10 6.37 -5.84 9.97
CA ALA A 10 7.83 -5.96 9.86
C ALA A 10 8.25 -6.53 8.50
N ASP A 11 7.48 -7.48 7.98
CA ASP A 11 7.77 -8.06 6.66
C ASP A 11 7.52 -7.06 5.55
N ALA A 12 6.47 -6.26 5.67
CA ALA A 12 6.19 -5.17 4.73
C ALA A 12 7.32 -4.14 4.75
N ALA A 13 7.79 -3.78 5.94
CA ALA A 13 8.89 -2.82 6.10
C ALA A 13 10.16 -3.33 5.40
N LYS A 14 10.44 -4.62 5.52
CA LYS A 14 11.61 -5.23 4.87
C LYS A 14 11.48 -5.18 3.34
N MET A 15 10.32 -5.51 2.80
CA MET A 15 10.10 -5.44 1.35
C MET A 15 10.29 -4.03 0.82
N ILE A 16 9.79 -3.04 1.55
CA ILE A 16 9.94 -1.63 1.15
C ILE A 16 11.41 -1.21 1.20
N ALA A 17 12.12 -1.57 2.27
CA ALA A 17 13.54 -1.24 2.42
C ALA A 17 14.40 -1.86 1.33
N ASP A 18 14.03 -3.07 0.89
CA ASP A 18 14.75 -3.78 -0.17
C ASP A 18 14.38 -3.30 -1.57
N GLY A 19 13.39 -2.42 -1.69
CA GLY A 19 12.94 -1.92 -2.99
C GLY A 19 12.16 -2.93 -3.81
N ASN A 20 11.59 -3.94 -3.16
CA ASN A 20 10.95 -5.07 -3.83
C ASN A 20 9.43 -4.99 -3.86
N ALA A 21 8.84 -3.84 -3.55
CA ALA A 21 7.40 -3.71 -3.51
C ALA A 21 6.95 -2.32 -3.95
N GLN A 22 5.76 -2.30 -4.54
CA GLN A 22 5.03 -1.07 -4.82
C GLN A 22 4.08 -0.82 -3.66
N VAL A 23 3.87 0.43 -3.29
CA VAL A 23 3.02 0.78 -2.16
C VAL A 23 1.83 1.59 -2.64
N ALA A 24 0.63 1.14 -2.31
CA ALA A 24 -0.62 1.85 -2.57
C ALA A 24 -1.27 2.20 -1.24
N ASP A 25 -1.68 3.46 -1.07
CA ASP A 25 -2.30 3.95 0.15
C ASP A 25 -3.70 4.46 -0.19
N ILE A 26 -4.71 3.88 0.43
CA ILE A 26 -6.11 4.18 0.08
C ILE A 26 -6.76 5.22 1.01
N ARG A 27 -5.97 5.88 1.85
CA ARG A 27 -6.50 6.92 2.74
C ARG A 27 -6.85 8.20 1.98
N ASP A 28 -7.54 9.11 2.65
CA ASP A 28 -7.91 10.40 2.05
C ASP A 28 -6.68 11.27 1.77
N PRO A 29 -6.80 12.29 0.88
CA PRO A 29 -5.63 13.09 0.48
C PRO A 29 -4.97 13.84 1.63
N ASN A 30 -5.76 14.38 2.56
CA ASN A 30 -5.21 15.16 3.67
C ASN A 30 -4.41 14.31 4.64
N THR A 31 -4.91 13.13 4.98
CA THR A 31 -4.22 12.19 5.86
C THR A 31 -2.96 11.66 5.19
N PHE A 32 -3.06 11.34 3.91
CA PHE A 32 -1.89 10.89 3.13
C PHE A 32 -0.80 11.96 3.13
N ALA A 33 -1.16 13.22 2.84
CA ALA A 33 -0.18 14.29 2.78
C ALA A 33 0.51 14.53 4.12
N ALA A 34 -0.20 14.31 5.23
CA ALA A 34 0.35 14.51 6.57
C ALA A 34 1.41 13.48 6.94
N GLY A 35 1.38 12.31 6.34
CA GLY A 35 2.39 11.27 6.57
C GLY A 35 2.07 9.99 5.85
N HIS A 36 2.97 9.53 4.99
CA HIS A 36 2.79 8.29 4.22
C HIS A 36 4.15 7.60 4.02
N VAL A 37 4.11 6.37 3.57
CA VAL A 37 5.33 5.63 3.21
C VAL A 37 5.96 6.30 2.00
N ALA A 38 7.27 6.52 2.03
CA ALA A 38 7.99 7.15 0.93
C ALA A 38 7.75 6.40 -0.38
N GLY A 39 7.38 7.14 -1.42
CA GLY A 39 7.10 6.55 -2.73
C GLY A 39 5.72 5.95 -2.88
N ALA A 40 4.87 6.01 -1.87
CA ALA A 40 3.53 5.45 -1.94
C ALA A 40 2.65 6.21 -2.94
N PHE A 41 1.84 5.47 -3.67
CA PHE A 41 0.82 6.02 -4.56
C PHE A 41 -0.49 6.10 -3.79
N ARG A 42 -1.10 7.30 -3.72
CA ARG A 42 -2.42 7.42 -3.10
C ARG A 42 -3.47 6.91 -4.06
N LEU A 43 -4.04 5.78 -3.74
CA LEU A 43 -4.99 5.08 -4.60
C LEU A 43 -6.42 5.42 -4.20
N SER A 44 -7.18 5.90 -5.17
CA SER A 44 -8.61 6.15 -5.02
C SER A 44 -9.31 5.64 -6.28
N ASN A 45 -10.64 5.65 -6.29
CA ASN A 45 -11.40 5.14 -7.44
C ASN A 45 -11.06 5.92 -8.72
N ASP A 46 -10.88 7.23 -8.61
CA ASP A 46 -10.54 8.07 -9.77
C ASP A 46 -9.08 7.96 -10.20
N LYS A 47 -8.22 7.37 -9.36
CA LYS A 47 -6.80 7.17 -9.66
C LYS A 47 -6.46 5.72 -10.01
N LEU A 48 -7.45 4.85 -9.96
CA LEU A 48 -7.22 3.41 -10.15
C LEU A 48 -6.66 3.07 -11.52
N ALA A 49 -7.23 3.67 -12.58
CA ALA A 49 -6.74 3.45 -13.94
C ALA A 49 -5.30 3.92 -14.11
N GLU A 50 -4.96 5.06 -13.53
CA GLU A 50 -3.60 5.59 -13.57
C GLU A 50 -2.63 4.64 -12.87
N PHE A 51 -3.00 4.15 -11.69
CA PHE A 51 -2.17 3.18 -10.96
C PHE A 51 -1.95 1.91 -11.79
N MET A 52 -3.01 1.37 -12.39
CA MET A 52 -2.91 0.15 -13.17
C MET A 52 -2.08 0.32 -14.43
N MET A 53 -2.01 1.53 -14.99
CA MET A 53 -1.19 1.81 -16.17
C MET A 53 0.29 1.92 -15.84
N GLN A 54 0.63 2.51 -14.70
CA GLN A 54 2.05 2.76 -14.37
C GLN A 54 2.67 1.70 -13.47
N ALA A 55 1.87 0.95 -12.72
CA ALA A 55 2.39 -0.07 -11.82
C ALA A 55 2.79 -1.33 -12.59
N ASP A 56 3.77 -2.05 -12.05
CA ASP A 56 4.22 -3.31 -12.61
C ASP A 56 3.39 -4.45 -11.99
N ARG A 57 2.62 -5.15 -12.83
CA ARG A 57 1.77 -6.25 -12.37
C ARG A 57 2.55 -7.45 -11.83
N GLU A 58 3.82 -7.55 -12.19
CA GLU A 58 4.68 -8.65 -11.73
C GLU A 58 5.36 -8.36 -10.39
N GLN A 59 5.34 -7.12 -9.93
CA GLN A 59 5.90 -6.76 -8.64
C GLN A 59 4.85 -6.81 -7.54
N PRO A 60 5.24 -7.23 -6.31
CA PRO A 60 4.33 -7.20 -5.18
C PRO A 60 3.78 -5.81 -4.90
N VAL A 61 2.50 -5.74 -4.52
CA VAL A 61 1.85 -4.49 -4.10
C VAL A 61 1.48 -4.62 -2.63
N LEU A 62 1.88 -3.63 -1.85
CA LEU A 62 1.51 -3.51 -0.45
C LEU A 62 0.44 -2.44 -0.33
N VAL A 63 -0.74 -2.80 0.17
CA VAL A 63 -1.87 -1.88 0.28
C VAL A 63 -2.04 -1.45 1.73
N PHE A 64 -1.99 -0.14 1.96
CA PHE A 64 -2.17 0.46 3.27
C PHE A 64 -3.51 1.17 3.37
N CYS A 65 -4.15 1.05 4.53
CA CYS A 65 -5.26 1.92 4.95
C CYS A 65 -4.96 2.37 6.38
N TYR A 66 -5.96 2.81 7.14
CA TYR A 66 -5.72 3.25 8.52
C TYR A 66 -5.32 2.08 9.43
N HIS A 67 -6.10 0.99 9.43
CA HIS A 67 -5.97 -0.11 10.40
C HIS A 67 -5.79 -1.49 9.78
N GLY A 68 -5.65 -1.59 8.47
CA GLY A 68 -5.46 -2.89 7.81
C GLY A 68 -6.75 -3.63 7.51
N ILE A 69 -7.90 -2.96 7.54
CA ILE A 69 -9.21 -3.58 7.28
C ILE A 69 -9.70 -3.26 5.87
N SER A 70 -9.92 -1.99 5.54
CA SER A 70 -10.43 -1.62 4.21
C SER A 70 -9.43 -1.91 3.10
N SER A 71 -8.14 -1.97 3.40
CA SER A 71 -7.10 -2.36 2.43
C SER A 71 -7.27 -3.79 1.92
N GLN A 72 -8.01 -4.63 2.66
CA GLN A 72 -8.22 -6.02 2.23
C GLN A 72 -9.10 -6.08 0.98
N SER A 73 -10.21 -5.33 0.94
CA SER A 73 -11.07 -5.28 -0.25
C SER A 73 -10.32 -4.69 -1.45
N ALA A 74 -9.59 -3.61 -1.24
CA ALA A 74 -8.81 -2.98 -2.30
C ALA A 74 -7.75 -3.93 -2.84
N GLY A 75 -7.06 -4.65 -1.96
CA GLY A 75 -6.05 -5.62 -2.35
C GLY A 75 -6.63 -6.77 -3.15
N GLN A 76 -7.77 -7.29 -2.71
CA GLN A 76 -8.46 -8.36 -3.44
C GLN A 76 -8.83 -7.92 -4.85
N TYR A 77 -9.31 -6.69 -4.99
CA TYR A 77 -9.64 -6.14 -6.30
C TYR A 77 -8.42 -6.09 -7.21
N LEU A 78 -7.28 -5.59 -6.71
CA LEU A 78 -6.06 -5.53 -7.51
C LEU A 78 -5.59 -6.92 -7.93
N ALA A 79 -5.68 -7.91 -7.06
CA ALA A 79 -5.33 -9.28 -7.41
C ALA A 79 -6.24 -9.80 -8.53
N GLN A 80 -7.53 -9.47 -8.50
CA GLN A 80 -8.46 -9.83 -9.57
C GLN A 80 -8.11 -9.15 -10.89
N GLN A 81 -7.47 -7.98 -10.83
CA GLN A 81 -7.08 -7.23 -12.02
C GLN A 81 -5.72 -7.67 -12.59
N GLY A 82 -5.15 -8.75 -12.07
CA GLY A 82 -3.95 -9.35 -12.64
C GLY A 82 -2.64 -8.99 -11.96
N PHE A 83 -2.67 -8.28 -10.84
CA PHE A 83 -1.46 -8.10 -10.02
C PHE A 83 -1.14 -9.44 -9.37
N THR A 84 0.08 -9.94 -9.60
CA THR A 84 0.42 -11.32 -9.25
C THR A 84 0.48 -11.57 -7.76
N GLU A 85 0.84 -10.54 -6.99
CA GLU A 85 1.05 -10.70 -5.55
C GLU A 85 0.65 -9.41 -4.84
N VAL A 86 -0.41 -9.48 -4.03
CA VAL A 86 -0.97 -8.29 -3.36
C VAL A 86 -1.15 -8.60 -1.88
N TYR A 87 -0.75 -7.66 -1.05
CA TYR A 87 -0.86 -7.78 0.41
C TYR A 87 -1.57 -6.59 1.02
N SER A 88 -2.43 -6.88 2.00
CA SER A 88 -2.94 -5.86 2.92
C SER A 88 -2.03 -5.85 4.15
N VAL A 89 -1.51 -4.70 4.51
CA VAL A 89 -0.54 -4.59 5.61
C VAL A 89 -1.27 -4.56 6.96
N ASP A 90 -0.96 -5.51 7.82
CA ASP A 90 -1.54 -5.63 9.15
C ASP A 90 -1.33 -4.35 9.97
N GLY A 91 -2.39 -3.88 10.60
CA GLY A 91 -2.35 -2.67 11.41
C GLY A 91 -2.35 -1.37 10.63
N GLY A 92 -2.10 -1.41 9.33
CA GLY A 92 -2.16 -0.26 8.43
C GLY A 92 -1.21 0.86 8.80
N MET A 93 -1.55 2.07 8.37
CA MET A 93 -0.70 3.24 8.60
C MET A 93 -0.64 3.69 10.06
N VAL A 94 -1.66 3.37 10.86
CA VAL A 94 -1.61 3.67 12.30
C VAL A 94 -0.46 2.90 12.95
N ALA A 95 -0.36 1.60 12.67
CA ALA A 95 0.73 0.79 13.19
C ALA A 95 2.08 1.18 12.59
N TRP A 96 2.11 1.51 11.30
CA TRP A 96 3.34 1.95 10.63
C TRP A 96 3.91 3.23 11.26
N ALA A 97 3.05 4.25 11.43
CA ALA A 97 3.47 5.52 11.99
C ALA A 97 3.93 5.39 13.45
N ASP A 98 3.30 4.49 14.20
CA ASP A 98 3.66 4.23 15.58
C ASP A 98 5.02 3.52 15.69
N THR A 99 5.29 2.60 14.78
CA THR A 99 6.50 1.76 14.80
C THR A 99 7.68 2.43 14.07
N TYR A 100 7.41 3.12 12.95
CA TYR A 100 8.43 3.72 12.10
C TYR A 100 8.17 5.21 11.84
N PRO A 101 8.08 6.04 12.88
CA PRO A 101 7.74 7.46 12.69
C PRO A 101 8.77 8.23 11.84
N ASP A 102 10.02 7.79 11.83
CA ASP A 102 11.11 8.41 11.06
C ASP A 102 11.11 7.99 9.58
N LYS A 103 10.24 7.07 9.20
CA LYS A 103 10.12 6.62 7.81
C LYS A 103 8.92 7.23 7.07
N LEU A 104 8.27 8.21 7.70
CA LEU A 104 7.14 8.89 7.07
C LEU A 104 7.63 10.03 6.19
N GLU A 105 6.98 10.18 5.03
CA GLU A 105 7.18 11.29 4.11
C GLU A 105 5.96 12.18 4.14
N GLN A 106 6.15 13.48 4.10
CA GLN A 106 5.06 14.45 4.10
C GLN A 106 5.07 15.21 2.79
N ASP A 107 3.87 15.49 2.29
CA ASP A 107 3.71 16.36 1.13
C ASP A 107 3.63 17.81 1.59
N ALA A 108 4.26 18.69 0.83
CA ALA A 108 4.24 20.12 1.12
C ALA A 108 2.87 20.75 0.89
#